data_99ae24feaa74bc1b7c5e343db158bfcb
#
_entry.id   99ae24feaa74bc1b7c5e343db158bfcb
#
_cell.length_a   1.000
_cell.length_b   1.000
_cell.length_c   1.000
_cell.angle_alpha   90.00
_cell.angle_beta   90.00
_cell.angle_gamma   90.00
#
_symmetry.space_group_name_H-M   'P 1'
#
loop_
_entity.id
_entity.type
_entity.pdbx_description
1 polymer ?
#
loop_
_entity_poly.entity_id
_entity_poly.type
_entity_poly.pdbx_seq_one_letter_code
_entity_poly.pdbx_strand_id
1 'polypeptide(L)'
;MNANIMTSGQFPDLLRVGIREVFLSEYQMYPELYSKVYDVQTSNRAYEEELIIAGFGAIPEWNSDGSELPTDRALTGNRVLYVHKDYGMMWTVSKRLLREDLYAKIGGELMREAVRAMKHTVELVAWSVIANGFTGTRPLFGNQTLLNGESFSNAISVALTPTGLEQALTRFHRWRNHRGIPVVIEPKQLIVPPELKYVAYTLLHSTYYPNIGSGGNTAPSSTGSAFYDNPFKNVVPDTLCVPYLQDTNDWFLFAAPKVHKLRFYWREKPATDMFTDFRTKGVMHSITGAFSVGFTDFYGVLGSQVS
;
A
#
# COMPACT_ATOMS: atom_id res chain seq x y z
N MET A 1 -33.74 38.75 40.14
CA MET A 1 -33.86 37.32 39.69
C MET A 1 -33.07 37.21 38.40
N ASN A 2 -31.84 36.70 38.49
CA ASN A 2 -31.04 36.45 37.31
C ASN A 2 -31.44 35.09 36.77
N ALA A 3 -32.26 35.09 35.74
CA ALA A 3 -32.53 33.87 34.98
C ALA A 3 -31.21 33.44 34.30
N ASN A 4 -30.66 32.32 34.75
CA ASN A 4 -29.57 31.62 34.06
C ASN A 4 -30.13 31.06 32.74
N ILE A 5 -30.11 31.90 31.71
CA ILE A 5 -30.48 31.45 30.36
C ILE A 5 -29.32 30.59 29.86
N MET A 6 -29.51 29.29 29.81
CA MET A 6 -28.60 28.39 29.12
C MET A 6 -28.54 28.81 27.66
N THR A 7 -27.43 29.41 27.25
CA THR A 7 -27.21 29.80 25.86
C THR A 7 -26.58 28.61 25.10
N SER A 8 -26.97 28.47 23.84
CA SER A 8 -26.43 27.42 22.92
C SER A 8 -24.89 27.43 22.76
N GLY A 9 -24.21 28.42 23.34
CA GLY A 9 -22.76 28.50 23.47
C GLY A 9 -22.17 27.53 24.51
N GLN A 10 -23.00 26.88 25.34
CA GLN A 10 -22.55 25.87 26.30
C GLN A 10 -22.65 24.43 25.75
N PHE A 11 -23.17 24.27 24.51
CA PHE A 11 -23.31 22.97 23.84
C PHE A 11 -22.25 22.64 22.76
N PRO A 12 -21.24 23.48 22.43
CA PRO A 12 -20.21 23.09 21.44
C PRO A 12 -19.49 21.81 21.84
N ASP A 13 -19.29 21.57 23.13
CA ASP A 13 -18.57 20.39 23.59
C ASP A 13 -19.37 19.09 23.42
N LEU A 14 -20.69 19.12 23.61
CA LEU A 14 -21.55 17.96 23.35
C LEU A 14 -21.67 17.65 21.86
N LEU A 15 -21.77 18.67 21.03
CA LEU A 15 -21.79 18.52 19.57
C LEU A 15 -20.44 17.99 19.07
N ARG A 16 -19.34 18.45 19.66
CA ARG A 16 -17.97 17.97 19.38
C ARG A 16 -17.79 16.50 19.71
N VAL A 17 -18.35 16.03 20.82
CA VAL A 17 -18.33 14.61 21.22
C VAL A 17 -19.08 13.76 20.21
N GLY A 18 -20.32 14.13 19.85
CA GLY A 18 -21.14 13.37 18.89
C GLY A 18 -20.52 13.31 17.49
N ILE A 19 -19.94 14.39 17.00
CA ILE A 19 -19.23 14.43 15.72
C ILE A 19 -17.96 13.57 15.76
N ARG A 20 -17.24 13.56 16.86
CA ARG A 20 -16.05 12.73 17.05
C ARG A 20 -16.41 11.23 17.07
N GLU A 21 -17.53 10.84 17.67
CA GLU A 21 -18.03 9.48 17.64
C GLU A 21 -18.42 9.03 16.24
N VAL A 22 -19.09 9.88 15.47
CA VAL A 22 -19.40 9.63 14.05
C VAL A 22 -18.10 9.49 13.25
N PHE A 23 -17.12 10.36 13.47
CA PHE A 23 -15.82 10.23 12.83
C PHE A 23 -15.15 8.89 13.11
N LEU A 24 -15.06 8.48 14.38
CA LEU A 24 -14.40 7.24 14.77
C LEU A 24 -15.11 6.00 14.22
N SER A 25 -16.46 5.99 14.26
CA SER A 25 -17.26 4.87 13.75
C SER A 25 -17.12 4.71 12.24
N GLU A 26 -17.20 5.79 11.50
CA GLU A 26 -17.02 5.77 10.04
C GLU A 26 -15.58 5.45 9.63
N TYR A 27 -14.60 5.99 10.39
CA TYR A 27 -13.19 5.69 10.11
C TYR A 27 -12.88 4.20 10.25
N GLN A 28 -13.52 3.49 11.16
CA GLN A 28 -13.34 2.05 11.33
C GLN A 28 -14.11 1.20 10.30
N MET A 29 -15.21 1.71 9.77
CA MET A 29 -16.09 0.96 8.86
C MET A 29 -15.43 0.65 7.50
N TYR A 30 -14.61 1.55 6.99
CA TYR A 30 -13.96 1.35 5.68
C TYR A 30 -12.64 0.61 5.82
N PRO A 31 -12.47 -0.54 5.13
CA PRO A 31 -11.22 -1.29 5.18
C PRO A 31 -10.07 -0.49 4.58
N GLU A 32 -8.94 -0.51 5.25
CA GLU A 32 -7.70 0.08 4.77
C GLU A 32 -6.93 -0.97 3.97
N LEU A 33 -6.76 -0.72 2.66
CA LEU A 33 -6.05 -1.64 1.78
C LEU A 33 -4.55 -1.43 1.85
N TYR A 34 -4.09 -0.17 1.94
CA TYR A 34 -2.67 0.16 2.01
C TYR A 34 -1.97 -0.49 3.21
N SER A 35 -2.65 -0.61 4.35
CA SER A 35 -2.08 -1.20 5.57
C SER A 35 -1.73 -2.68 5.45
N LYS A 36 -2.34 -3.39 4.48
CA LYS A 36 -2.03 -4.80 4.19
C LYS A 36 -0.72 -4.97 3.42
N VAL A 37 -0.29 -3.93 2.72
CA VAL A 37 0.88 -3.96 1.84
C VAL A 37 2.03 -3.19 2.46
N TYR A 38 1.80 -1.97 2.93
CA TYR A 38 2.84 -1.12 3.50
C TYR A 38 3.18 -1.49 4.94
N ASP A 39 4.45 -1.35 5.30
CA ASP A 39 4.86 -1.33 6.70
C ASP A 39 4.53 0.06 7.28
N VAL A 40 3.45 0.11 8.06
CA VAL A 40 2.89 1.35 8.60
C VAL A 40 3.54 1.69 9.92
N GLN A 41 4.17 2.85 9.99
CA GLN A 41 4.86 3.36 11.16
C GLN A 41 4.35 4.77 11.52
N THR A 42 4.65 5.21 12.73
CA THR A 42 4.38 6.59 13.17
C THR A 42 5.68 7.33 13.37
N SER A 43 5.70 8.60 12.98
CA SER A 43 6.85 9.49 13.12
C SER A 43 6.45 10.80 13.80
N ASN A 44 7.31 11.28 14.69
CA ASN A 44 7.16 12.62 15.31
C ASN A 44 8.16 13.63 14.73
N ARG A 45 8.93 13.23 13.70
CA ARG A 45 9.95 14.06 13.07
C ARG A 45 9.37 14.87 11.90
N ALA A 46 10.11 15.85 11.42
CA ALA A 46 9.74 16.60 10.21
C ALA A 46 9.86 15.75 8.94
N TYR A 47 10.77 14.81 8.91
CA TYR A 47 11.01 13.84 7.85
C TYR A 47 11.64 12.59 8.43
N GLU A 48 11.51 11.46 7.75
CA GLU A 48 12.23 10.23 8.04
C GLU A 48 13.27 9.98 6.97
N GLU A 49 14.38 9.39 7.38
CA GLU A 49 15.51 9.07 6.51
C GLU A 49 15.87 7.60 6.67
N GLU A 50 15.88 6.88 5.56
CA GLU A 50 16.33 5.49 5.54
C GLU A 50 17.56 5.36 4.61
N LEU A 51 18.54 4.57 5.05
CA LEU A 51 19.75 4.26 4.32
C LEU A 51 19.72 2.82 3.84
N ILE A 52 20.04 2.59 2.59
CA ILE A 52 20.24 1.25 2.07
C ILE A 52 21.61 0.75 2.54
N ILE A 53 21.63 -0.35 3.27
CA ILE A 53 22.85 -1.00 3.74
C ILE A 53 22.89 -2.41 3.19
N ALA A 54 23.92 -2.73 2.42
CA ALA A 54 24.27 -4.10 2.09
C ALA A 54 25.29 -4.62 3.10
N GLY A 55 24.93 -5.68 3.80
CA GLY A 55 25.78 -6.33 4.78
C GLY A 55 27.06 -6.92 4.18
N PHE A 56 27.58 -7.93 4.82
CA PHE A 56 28.80 -8.61 4.38
C PHE A 56 28.53 -9.59 3.24
N GLY A 57 29.57 -9.92 2.49
CA GLY A 57 29.58 -10.94 1.46
C GLY A 57 29.55 -12.37 2.01
N ALA A 58 29.82 -13.35 1.15
CA ALA A 58 30.04 -14.72 1.63
C ALA A 58 31.35 -14.77 2.44
N ILE A 59 31.30 -15.48 3.56
CA ILE A 59 32.48 -15.68 4.40
C ILE A 59 33.40 -16.68 3.70
N PRO A 60 34.63 -16.29 3.33
CA PRO A 60 35.57 -17.21 2.70
C PRO A 60 36.10 -18.22 3.70
N GLU A 61 36.61 -19.34 3.19
CA GLU A 61 37.34 -20.31 3.99
C GLU A 61 38.62 -19.66 4.53
N TRP A 62 38.88 -19.83 5.79
CA TRP A 62 40.07 -19.31 6.45
C TRP A 62 40.94 -20.45 6.99
N ASN A 63 42.19 -20.45 6.58
CA ASN A 63 43.15 -21.34 7.16
C ASN A 63 43.76 -20.70 8.43
N SER A 64 43.41 -21.27 9.62
CA SER A 64 43.88 -20.74 10.89
C SER A 64 45.40 -20.94 11.18
N ASP A 65 46.09 -21.62 10.29
CA ASP A 65 47.52 -21.90 10.46
C ASP A 65 48.37 -20.69 9.94
N GLY A 66 48.34 -19.62 10.75
CA GLY A 66 49.21 -18.45 10.54
C GLY A 66 48.75 -17.44 9.52
N SER A 67 47.61 -17.61 8.85
CA SER A 67 47.06 -16.61 7.93
C SER A 67 46.18 -15.60 8.64
N GLU A 68 46.22 -14.36 8.13
CA GLU A 68 45.34 -13.29 8.63
C GLU A 68 43.83 -13.60 8.34
N LEU A 69 42.97 -13.16 9.23
CA LEU A 69 41.52 -13.28 9.03
C LEU A 69 41.05 -12.38 7.87
N PRO A 70 40.31 -12.91 6.89
CA PRO A 70 39.77 -12.10 5.80
C PRO A 70 38.90 -10.96 6.33
N THR A 71 39.07 -9.77 5.80
CA THR A 71 38.25 -8.59 6.17
C THR A 71 37.29 -8.22 5.06
N ASP A 72 36.06 -7.90 5.42
CA ASP A 72 35.06 -7.34 4.50
C ASP A 72 34.44 -6.08 5.13
N ARG A 73 33.86 -5.22 4.27
CA ARG A 73 33.18 -3.99 4.69
C ARG A 73 31.75 -3.96 4.18
N ALA A 74 30.83 -3.43 4.98
CA ALA A 74 29.47 -3.15 4.53
C ALA A 74 29.47 -2.10 3.41
N LEU A 75 28.59 -2.28 2.41
CA LEU A 75 28.33 -1.29 1.37
C LEU A 75 27.13 -0.44 1.76
N THR A 76 27.25 0.86 1.56
CA THR A 76 26.16 1.82 1.78
C THR A 76 25.63 2.31 0.45
N GLY A 77 24.31 2.28 0.30
CA GLY A 77 23.62 2.80 -0.88
C GLY A 77 23.08 4.21 -0.65
N ASN A 78 22.09 4.55 -1.46
CA ASN A 78 21.48 5.86 -1.42
C ASN A 78 20.63 6.07 -0.16
N ARG A 79 20.58 7.31 0.29
CA ARG A 79 19.62 7.78 1.29
C ARG A 79 18.27 8.02 0.64
N VAL A 80 17.22 7.62 1.32
CA VAL A 80 15.82 7.88 0.95
C VAL A 80 15.18 8.76 1.99
N LEU A 81 14.66 9.89 1.56
CA LEU A 81 14.04 10.87 2.42
C LEU A 81 12.52 10.79 2.26
N TYR A 82 11.81 10.62 3.36
CA TYR A 82 10.36 10.62 3.44
C TYR A 82 9.90 11.95 4.03
N VAL A 83 9.52 12.90 3.17
CA VAL A 83 9.00 14.20 3.59
C VAL A 83 7.52 14.07 3.82
N HIS A 84 7.07 14.39 5.03
CA HIS A 84 5.65 14.37 5.37
C HIS A 84 4.92 15.51 4.66
N LYS A 85 3.74 15.20 4.14
CA LYS A 85 2.84 16.17 3.51
C LYS A 85 1.57 16.27 4.33
N ASP A 86 1.11 17.50 4.50
CA ASP A 86 -0.14 17.79 5.20
C ASP A 86 -1.30 17.74 4.21
N TYR A 87 -2.37 17.08 4.62
CA TYR A 87 -3.62 16.97 3.88
C TYR A 87 -4.75 17.46 4.77
N GLY A 88 -5.62 18.29 4.24
CA GLY A 88 -6.72 18.81 5.03
C GLY A 88 -7.79 19.45 4.18
N MET A 89 -8.98 19.49 4.74
CA MET A 89 -10.15 20.13 4.15
C MET A 89 -10.95 20.81 5.24
N MET A 90 -11.55 21.93 4.90
CA MET A 90 -12.46 22.66 5.78
C MET A 90 -13.78 22.90 5.05
N TRP A 91 -14.89 22.84 5.81
CA TRP A 91 -16.20 23.26 5.33
C TRP A 91 -16.96 24.03 6.40
N THR A 92 -17.86 24.86 5.97
CA THR A 92 -18.62 25.74 6.87
C THR A 92 -20.12 25.48 6.71
N VAL A 93 -20.79 25.29 7.83
CA VAL A 93 -22.25 25.14 7.88
C VAL A 93 -22.84 26.42 8.47
N SER A 94 -23.76 27.06 7.74
CA SER A 94 -24.37 28.30 8.21
C SER A 94 -25.31 28.06 9.41
N LYS A 95 -25.41 29.05 10.30
CA LYS A 95 -26.31 28.99 11.44
C LYS A 95 -27.79 28.77 11.02
N ARG A 96 -28.19 29.30 9.87
CA ARG A 96 -29.53 29.13 9.32
C ARG A 96 -29.78 27.67 8.95
N LEU A 97 -28.84 27.04 8.23
CA LEU A 97 -28.93 25.64 7.83
C LEU A 97 -29.02 24.71 9.04
N LEU A 98 -28.20 24.93 10.08
CA LEU A 98 -28.26 24.17 11.32
C LEU A 98 -29.58 24.31 12.06
N ARG A 99 -30.22 25.48 11.98
CA ARG A 99 -31.53 25.73 12.61
C ARG A 99 -32.68 25.07 11.84
N GLU A 100 -32.58 25.04 10.51
CA GLU A 100 -33.57 24.50 9.61
C GLU A 100 -33.40 22.98 9.41
N ASP A 101 -32.31 22.38 9.88
CA ASP A 101 -32.09 20.93 9.87
C ASP A 101 -32.95 20.24 10.93
N LEU A 102 -34.16 19.91 10.54
CA LEU A 102 -35.19 19.29 11.38
C LEU A 102 -34.78 17.91 11.97
N TYR A 103 -33.78 17.29 11.38
CA TYR A 103 -33.35 15.94 11.74
C TYR A 103 -31.93 15.84 12.29
N ALA A 104 -31.24 16.95 12.42
CA ALA A 104 -29.82 17.07 12.82
C ALA A 104 -28.89 16.11 12.03
N LYS A 105 -29.23 15.83 10.77
CA LYS A 105 -28.51 14.87 9.94
C LYS A 105 -27.39 15.48 9.12
N ILE A 106 -27.51 16.74 8.73
CA ILE A 106 -26.59 17.39 7.78
C ILE A 106 -25.16 17.39 8.31
N GLY A 107 -24.96 17.71 9.58
CA GLY A 107 -23.62 17.72 10.19
C GLY A 107 -22.97 16.35 10.22
N GLY A 108 -23.75 15.30 10.55
CA GLY A 108 -23.26 13.92 10.58
C GLY A 108 -22.94 13.39 9.18
N GLU A 109 -23.79 13.64 8.18
CA GLU A 109 -23.54 13.18 6.81
C GLU A 109 -22.32 13.86 6.19
N LEU A 110 -22.18 15.18 6.36
CA LEU A 110 -20.98 15.90 5.86
C LEU A 110 -19.69 15.39 6.52
N MET A 111 -19.75 15.03 7.80
CA MET A 111 -18.61 14.44 8.49
C MET A 111 -18.25 13.05 7.91
N ARG A 112 -19.24 12.20 7.65
CA ARG A 112 -19.01 10.88 7.02
C ARG A 112 -18.37 11.03 5.65
N GLU A 113 -18.86 11.95 4.83
CA GLU A 113 -18.27 12.23 3.51
C GLU A 113 -16.84 12.78 3.62
N ALA A 114 -16.54 13.63 4.61
CA ALA A 114 -15.19 14.12 4.84
C ALA A 114 -14.22 12.98 5.26
N VAL A 115 -14.68 12.05 6.10
CA VAL A 115 -13.92 10.85 6.47
C VAL A 115 -13.63 9.96 5.25
N ARG A 116 -14.65 9.73 4.41
CA ARG A 116 -14.50 8.96 3.16
C ARG A 116 -13.50 9.62 2.23
N ALA A 117 -13.61 10.94 2.05
CA ALA A 117 -12.68 11.71 1.22
C ALA A 117 -11.23 11.61 1.73
N MET A 118 -11.02 11.70 3.04
CA MET A 118 -9.69 11.56 3.64
C MET A 118 -9.13 10.15 3.44
N LYS A 119 -9.91 9.10 3.69
CA LYS A 119 -9.49 7.71 3.44
C LYS A 119 -9.19 7.46 1.97
N HIS A 120 -10.03 7.96 1.08
CA HIS A 120 -9.79 7.87 -0.36
C HIS A 120 -8.46 8.54 -0.75
N THR A 121 -8.16 9.72 -0.18
CA THR A 121 -6.89 10.41 -0.44
C THR A 121 -5.69 9.60 0.04
N VAL A 122 -5.77 9.01 1.23
CA VAL A 122 -4.71 8.14 1.77
C VAL A 122 -4.45 6.95 0.86
N GLU A 123 -5.52 6.23 0.47
CA GLU A 123 -5.41 5.09 -0.44
C GLU A 123 -4.86 5.51 -1.81
N LEU A 124 -5.37 6.60 -2.40
CA LEU A 124 -4.93 7.08 -3.70
C LEU A 124 -3.44 7.43 -3.70
N VAL A 125 -2.96 8.11 -2.66
CA VAL A 125 -1.53 8.46 -2.54
C VAL A 125 -0.69 7.21 -2.33
N ALA A 126 -1.12 6.27 -1.49
CA ALA A 126 -0.42 5.03 -1.25
C ALA A 126 -0.29 4.19 -2.55
N TRP A 127 -1.39 3.97 -3.25
CA TRP A 127 -1.39 3.16 -4.47
C TRP A 127 -0.73 3.86 -5.66
N SER A 128 -0.66 5.19 -5.67
CA SER A 128 0.06 5.94 -6.72
C SER A 128 1.55 5.61 -6.76
N VAL A 129 2.17 5.26 -5.64
CA VAL A 129 3.58 4.84 -5.57
C VAL A 129 3.80 3.52 -6.31
N ILE A 130 2.85 2.60 -6.20
CA ILE A 130 2.90 1.29 -6.87
C ILE A 130 2.54 1.45 -8.35
N ALA A 131 1.43 2.15 -8.65
CA ALA A 131 0.97 2.37 -10.03
C ALA A 131 2.01 3.10 -10.89
N ASN A 132 2.70 4.09 -10.32
CA ASN A 132 3.77 4.81 -11.01
C ASN A 132 5.16 4.17 -10.80
N GLY A 133 5.21 2.98 -10.23
CA GLY A 133 6.45 2.31 -9.84
C GLY A 133 7.38 1.92 -11.00
N PHE A 134 6.87 1.90 -12.24
CA PHE A 134 7.68 1.62 -13.45
C PHE A 134 8.38 2.86 -14.01
N THR A 135 8.02 4.05 -13.54
CA THR A 135 8.50 5.32 -14.08
C THR A 135 9.30 6.12 -13.08
N GLY A 136 10.02 7.14 -13.55
CA GLY A 136 10.76 8.06 -12.72
C GLY A 136 12.26 7.80 -12.66
N THR A 137 12.97 8.65 -11.93
CA THR A 137 14.45 8.60 -11.79
C THR A 137 14.91 7.39 -10.95
N ARG A 138 14.03 6.91 -10.10
CA ARG A 138 14.25 5.74 -9.25
C ARG A 138 12.97 4.90 -9.27
N PRO A 139 12.81 4.05 -10.29
CA PRO A 139 11.63 3.21 -10.41
C PRO A 139 11.64 2.12 -9.34
N LEU A 140 10.45 1.77 -8.84
CA LEU A 140 10.27 0.63 -7.95
C LEU A 140 10.41 -0.69 -8.71
N PHE A 141 9.90 -0.72 -9.95
CA PHE A 141 9.94 -1.86 -10.86
C PHE A 141 10.77 -1.51 -12.09
N GLY A 142 11.69 -2.36 -12.47
CA GLY A 142 12.56 -2.16 -13.63
C GLY A 142 13.91 -2.82 -13.47
N ASN A 143 14.87 -2.36 -14.28
CA ASN A 143 16.24 -2.78 -14.14
C ASN A 143 16.89 -2.00 -12.99
N GLN A 144 17.22 -2.73 -11.93
CA GLN A 144 17.86 -2.20 -10.73
C GLN A 144 19.36 -2.47 -10.78
N THR A 145 20.15 -1.47 -10.44
CA THR A 145 21.60 -1.64 -10.28
C THR A 145 21.90 -1.95 -8.82
N LEU A 146 22.48 -3.11 -8.57
CA LEU A 146 22.93 -3.52 -7.25
C LEU A 146 24.17 -2.73 -6.82
N LEU A 147 24.45 -2.68 -5.51
CA LEU A 147 25.63 -1.96 -5.00
C LEU A 147 26.97 -2.61 -5.39
N ASN A 148 26.94 -3.86 -5.85
CA ASN A 148 28.11 -4.53 -6.45
C ASN A 148 28.30 -4.21 -7.94
N GLY A 149 27.42 -3.42 -8.56
CA GLY A 149 27.44 -3.04 -9.98
C GLY A 149 26.72 -4.01 -10.92
N GLU A 150 26.22 -5.15 -10.44
CA GLU A 150 25.39 -6.05 -11.24
C GLU A 150 23.99 -5.47 -11.47
N SER A 151 23.32 -5.93 -12.51
CA SER A 151 21.92 -5.57 -12.81
C SER A 151 20.99 -6.70 -12.45
N PHE A 152 19.86 -6.34 -11.83
CA PHE A 152 18.76 -7.23 -11.52
C PHE A 152 17.44 -6.59 -11.96
N SER A 153 16.57 -7.33 -12.65
CA SER A 153 15.26 -6.81 -13.04
C SER A 153 14.15 -7.45 -12.20
N ASN A 154 13.37 -6.61 -11.54
CA ASN A 154 12.15 -7.00 -10.83
C ASN A 154 10.88 -6.61 -11.61
N ALA A 155 10.99 -6.30 -12.89
CA ALA A 155 9.88 -6.08 -13.80
C ALA A 155 9.80 -7.19 -14.86
N ILE A 156 8.57 -7.54 -15.21
CA ILE A 156 8.22 -8.41 -16.32
C ILE A 156 7.15 -7.72 -17.16
N SER A 157 6.91 -8.23 -18.37
CA SER A 157 5.84 -7.72 -19.26
C SER A 157 5.03 -8.90 -19.78
N VAL A 158 4.31 -9.57 -18.87
CA VAL A 158 3.55 -10.79 -19.16
C VAL A 158 2.19 -10.72 -18.50
N ALA A 159 1.14 -11.04 -19.24
CA ALA A 159 -0.22 -11.11 -18.68
C ALA A 159 -0.32 -12.15 -17.54
N LEU A 160 -1.30 -11.97 -16.66
CA LEU A 160 -1.57 -12.91 -15.56
C LEU A 160 -2.17 -14.20 -16.10
N THR A 161 -1.30 -15.09 -16.50
CA THR A 161 -1.59 -16.45 -16.99
C THR A 161 -0.81 -17.46 -16.16
N PRO A 162 -1.09 -18.77 -16.26
CA PRO A 162 -0.27 -19.78 -15.59
C PRO A 162 1.22 -19.65 -15.92
N THR A 163 1.57 -19.46 -17.19
CA THR A 163 2.95 -19.26 -17.63
C THR A 163 3.55 -17.94 -17.12
N GLY A 164 2.75 -16.87 -17.11
CA GLY A 164 3.18 -15.57 -16.57
C GLY A 164 3.46 -15.63 -15.08
N LEU A 165 2.61 -16.31 -14.32
CA LEU A 165 2.79 -16.52 -12.88
C LEU A 165 4.03 -17.39 -12.61
N GLU A 166 4.26 -18.46 -13.39
CA GLU A 166 5.46 -19.30 -13.29
C GLU A 166 6.75 -18.48 -13.51
N GLN A 167 6.77 -17.65 -14.55
CA GLN A 167 7.91 -16.77 -14.82
C GLN A 167 8.17 -15.80 -13.66
N ALA A 168 7.11 -15.20 -13.11
CA ALA A 168 7.20 -14.30 -11.98
C ALA A 168 7.74 -15.00 -10.73
N LEU A 169 7.21 -16.18 -10.39
CA LEU A 169 7.65 -17.00 -9.26
C LEU A 169 9.12 -17.41 -9.42
N THR A 170 9.48 -17.86 -10.62
CA THR A 170 10.87 -18.24 -10.92
C THR A 170 11.82 -17.05 -10.72
N ARG A 171 11.43 -15.87 -11.21
CA ARG A 171 12.21 -14.64 -11.02
C ARG A 171 12.28 -14.23 -9.55
N PHE A 172 11.17 -14.38 -8.83
CA PHE A 172 11.09 -14.09 -7.41
C PHE A 172 12.01 -14.99 -6.57
N HIS A 173 12.07 -16.29 -6.86
CA HIS A 173 12.98 -17.22 -6.19
C HIS A 173 14.46 -17.05 -6.58
N ARG A 174 14.75 -16.35 -7.68
CA ARG A 174 16.14 -16.00 -8.09
C ARG A 174 16.58 -14.63 -7.58
N TRP A 175 15.93 -14.13 -6.54
CA TRP A 175 16.25 -12.83 -5.97
C TRP A 175 17.70 -12.76 -5.48
N ARG A 176 18.34 -11.60 -5.68
CA ARG A 176 19.69 -11.34 -5.21
C ARG A 176 19.70 -10.11 -4.33
N ASN A 177 20.55 -10.12 -3.29
CA ASN A 177 20.80 -8.94 -2.48
C ASN A 177 21.76 -7.97 -3.20
N HIS A 178 22.02 -6.83 -2.60
CA HIS A 178 22.92 -5.83 -3.17
C HIS A 178 24.40 -6.28 -3.30
N ARG A 179 24.75 -7.44 -2.78
CA ARG A 179 26.06 -8.11 -2.95
C ARG A 179 26.04 -9.17 -4.06
N GLY A 180 24.90 -9.36 -4.74
CA GLY A 180 24.72 -10.42 -5.74
C GLY A 180 24.48 -11.81 -5.17
N ILE A 181 24.40 -11.95 -3.84
CA ILE A 181 24.16 -13.24 -3.17
C ILE A 181 22.68 -13.61 -3.32
N PRO A 182 22.34 -14.85 -3.71
CA PRO A 182 20.96 -15.32 -3.77
C PRO A 182 20.30 -15.26 -2.37
N VAL A 183 19.08 -14.77 -2.33
CA VAL A 183 18.29 -14.67 -1.11
C VAL A 183 16.96 -15.38 -1.30
N VAL A 184 16.58 -16.21 -0.34
CA VAL A 184 15.32 -16.91 -0.36
C VAL A 184 14.23 -15.95 0.13
N ILE A 185 13.40 -15.48 -0.79
CA ILE A 185 12.23 -14.65 -0.50
C ILE A 185 11.02 -15.38 -1.07
N GLU A 186 9.98 -15.51 -0.24
CA GLU A 186 8.71 -16.10 -0.68
C GLU A 186 7.70 -15.00 -0.99
N PRO A 187 6.95 -15.13 -2.09
CA PRO A 187 5.84 -14.25 -2.39
C PRO A 187 4.70 -14.49 -1.39
N LYS A 188 4.12 -13.42 -0.86
CA LYS A 188 3.02 -13.48 0.09
C LYS A 188 1.72 -12.95 -0.47
N GLN A 189 1.80 -11.94 -1.33
CA GLN A 189 0.62 -11.22 -1.83
C GLN A 189 0.67 -11.07 -3.33
N LEU A 190 -0.44 -11.42 -3.98
CA LEU A 190 -0.72 -11.08 -5.38
C LEU A 190 -1.69 -9.91 -5.41
N ILE A 191 -1.24 -8.78 -5.96
CA ILE A 191 -2.02 -7.55 -6.04
C ILE A 191 -2.49 -7.39 -7.47
N VAL A 192 -3.79 -7.24 -7.64
CA VAL A 192 -4.44 -7.20 -8.96
C VAL A 192 -5.51 -6.12 -9.01
N PRO A 193 -5.77 -5.51 -10.18
CA PRO A 193 -6.93 -4.67 -10.40
C PRO A 193 -8.23 -5.52 -10.40
N PRO A 194 -9.40 -4.88 -10.31
CA PRO A 194 -10.69 -5.57 -10.27
C PRO A 194 -10.93 -6.53 -11.44
N GLU A 195 -10.44 -6.20 -12.63
CA GLU A 195 -10.58 -6.97 -13.87
C GLU A 195 -9.90 -8.33 -13.79
N LEU A 196 -8.75 -8.39 -13.11
CA LEU A 196 -7.97 -9.63 -12.96
C LEU A 196 -8.35 -10.45 -11.73
N LYS A 197 -9.28 -9.97 -10.89
CA LYS A 197 -9.65 -10.63 -9.63
C LYS A 197 -10.03 -12.10 -9.80
N TYR A 198 -10.91 -12.40 -10.75
CA TYR A 198 -11.39 -13.76 -10.96
C TYR A 198 -10.34 -14.66 -11.62
N VAL A 199 -9.48 -14.08 -12.46
CA VAL A 199 -8.34 -14.78 -13.04
C VAL A 199 -7.37 -15.19 -11.95
N ALA A 200 -7.00 -14.27 -11.06
CA ALA A 200 -6.14 -14.53 -9.92
C ALA A 200 -6.72 -15.60 -8.99
N TYR A 201 -8.02 -15.50 -8.68
CA TYR A 201 -8.70 -16.50 -7.86
C TYR A 201 -8.65 -17.88 -8.49
N THR A 202 -8.95 -18.00 -9.80
CA THR A 202 -8.91 -19.27 -10.52
C THR A 202 -7.51 -19.85 -10.54
N LEU A 203 -6.47 -19.02 -10.77
CA LEU A 203 -5.08 -19.48 -10.76
C LEU A 203 -4.64 -20.05 -9.42
N LEU A 204 -4.99 -19.38 -8.31
CA LEU A 204 -4.46 -19.72 -6.99
C LEU A 204 -5.33 -20.71 -6.20
N HIS A 205 -6.62 -20.84 -6.54
CA HIS A 205 -7.56 -21.65 -5.74
C HIS A 205 -8.21 -22.81 -6.48
N SER A 206 -8.09 -22.90 -7.81
CA SER A 206 -8.63 -24.05 -8.53
C SER A 206 -7.91 -25.33 -8.11
N THR A 207 -8.64 -26.43 -8.04
CA THR A 207 -8.06 -27.74 -7.72
C THR A 207 -7.29 -28.31 -8.91
N TYR A 208 -7.81 -28.09 -10.12
CA TYR A 208 -7.19 -28.55 -11.35
C TYR A 208 -6.49 -27.39 -12.06
N TYR A 209 -5.49 -27.72 -12.87
CA TYR A 209 -4.72 -26.75 -13.63
C TYR A 209 -5.64 -25.87 -14.50
N PRO A 210 -5.68 -24.56 -14.30
CA PRO A 210 -6.59 -23.68 -15.03
C PRO A 210 -6.12 -23.50 -16.47
N ASN A 211 -6.98 -23.78 -17.43
CA ASN A 211 -6.75 -23.43 -18.82
C ASN A 211 -7.19 -21.98 -19.06
N ILE A 212 -6.34 -21.02 -18.69
CA ILE A 212 -6.59 -19.60 -18.87
C ILE A 212 -5.74 -19.11 -20.03
N GLY A 213 -6.39 -18.79 -21.14
CA GLY A 213 -5.82 -17.99 -22.22
C GLY A 213 -4.98 -18.75 -23.23
N SER A 214 -5.60 -19.14 -24.20
CA SER A 214 -5.36 -18.98 -25.65
C SER A 214 -6.72 -18.99 -26.27
N GLY A 215 -7.09 -17.97 -27.00
CA GLY A 215 -8.42 -17.81 -27.64
C GLY A 215 -8.82 -18.94 -28.59
N GLY A 216 -8.70 -20.14 -28.15
CA GLY A 216 -9.15 -21.34 -28.76
C GLY A 216 -10.08 -22.08 -27.80
N ASN A 217 -11.33 -22.12 -28.16
CA ASN A 217 -12.39 -22.92 -27.56
C ASN A 217 -12.07 -24.42 -27.83
N THR A 218 -10.98 -24.94 -27.26
CA THR A 218 -10.72 -26.36 -27.17
C THR A 218 -11.41 -26.83 -25.90
N ALA A 219 -12.68 -27.20 -26.05
CA ALA A 219 -13.31 -28.14 -25.17
C ALA A 219 -12.31 -29.32 -24.94
N PRO A 220 -12.19 -29.80 -23.69
CA PRO A 220 -11.31 -30.93 -23.43
C PRO A 220 -11.66 -32.03 -24.42
N SER A 221 -10.72 -32.39 -25.28
CA SER A 221 -10.82 -33.53 -26.18
C SER A 221 -11.22 -34.72 -25.35
N SER A 222 -12.29 -35.39 -25.70
CA SER A 222 -12.91 -36.52 -25.00
C SER A 222 -12.04 -37.79 -24.91
N THR A 223 -10.76 -37.64 -25.18
CA THR A 223 -9.82 -38.75 -25.15
C THR A 223 -8.70 -38.44 -24.14
N GLY A 224 -8.94 -38.77 -22.86
CA GLY A 224 -7.89 -38.77 -21.83
C GLY A 224 -7.46 -37.45 -21.29
N SER A 225 -8.40 -36.59 -20.87
CA SER A 225 -8.05 -35.39 -20.04
C SER A 225 -7.54 -35.88 -18.69
N ALA A 226 -6.24 -36.06 -18.57
CA ALA A 226 -5.62 -36.13 -17.26
C ALA A 226 -5.86 -34.78 -16.57
N PHE A 227 -6.68 -34.78 -15.54
CA PHE A 227 -6.81 -33.63 -14.66
C PHE A 227 -5.52 -33.52 -13.87
N TYR A 228 -4.66 -32.59 -14.26
CA TYR A 228 -3.44 -32.30 -13.51
C TYR A 228 -3.79 -31.43 -12.31
N ASP A 229 -3.25 -31.75 -11.16
CA ASP A 229 -3.35 -30.90 -9.99
C ASP A 229 -2.73 -29.54 -10.28
N ASN A 230 -3.33 -28.50 -9.73
CA ASN A 230 -2.86 -27.13 -9.91
C ASN A 230 -1.58 -26.89 -9.07
N PRO A 231 -0.40 -26.75 -9.68
CA PRO A 231 0.84 -26.50 -8.94
C PRO A 231 0.89 -25.11 -8.29
N PHE A 232 0.02 -24.19 -8.71
CA PHE A 232 -0.03 -22.82 -8.15
C PHE A 232 -0.96 -22.71 -6.96
N LYS A 233 -1.66 -23.77 -6.60
CA LYS A 233 -2.61 -23.76 -5.49
C LYS A 233 -1.90 -23.39 -4.19
N ASN A 234 -2.34 -22.27 -3.58
CA ASN A 234 -1.80 -21.72 -2.34
C ASN A 234 -0.31 -21.34 -2.36
N VAL A 235 0.33 -21.22 -3.52
CA VAL A 235 1.73 -20.75 -3.63
C VAL A 235 1.84 -19.29 -3.18
N VAL A 236 0.82 -18.47 -3.49
CA VAL A 236 0.69 -17.12 -2.97
C VAL A 236 -0.55 -17.10 -2.07
N PRO A 237 -0.40 -16.99 -0.74
CA PRO A 237 -1.50 -17.16 0.19
C PRO A 237 -2.55 -16.05 0.12
N ASP A 238 -2.15 -14.80 -0.19
CA ASP A 238 -3.03 -13.65 -0.16
C ASP A 238 -3.22 -13.05 -1.56
N THR A 239 -4.47 -12.85 -1.96
CA THR A 239 -4.83 -12.10 -3.17
C THR A 239 -5.53 -10.81 -2.76
N LEU A 240 -4.99 -9.67 -3.17
CA LEU A 240 -5.53 -8.36 -2.87
C LEU A 240 -6.04 -7.70 -4.17
N CYS A 241 -7.35 -7.50 -4.25
CA CYS A 241 -7.97 -6.75 -5.34
C CYS A 241 -8.01 -5.26 -4.96
N VAL A 242 -7.43 -4.41 -5.80
CA VAL A 242 -7.23 -2.98 -5.53
C VAL A 242 -7.86 -2.13 -6.63
N PRO A 243 -8.95 -1.42 -6.32
CA PRO A 243 -9.62 -0.57 -7.32
C PRO A 243 -8.88 0.74 -7.62
N TYR A 244 -7.80 1.03 -6.91
CA TYR A 244 -6.99 2.25 -7.12
C TYR A 244 -5.87 2.06 -8.14
N LEU A 245 -5.68 0.86 -8.68
CA LEU A 245 -4.80 0.62 -9.81
C LEU A 245 -5.50 1.09 -11.09
N GLN A 246 -4.84 1.97 -11.84
CA GLN A 246 -5.42 2.58 -13.03
C GLN A 246 -5.33 1.67 -14.26
N ASP A 247 -4.26 0.87 -14.33
CA ASP A 247 -4.11 -0.11 -15.40
C ASP A 247 -4.86 -1.40 -15.09
N THR A 248 -5.62 -1.89 -16.05
CA THR A 248 -6.49 -3.06 -15.94
C THR A 248 -5.76 -4.38 -16.11
N ASN A 249 -4.52 -4.35 -16.61
CA ASN A 249 -3.73 -5.52 -16.98
C ASN A 249 -2.49 -5.71 -16.10
N ASP A 250 -2.07 -4.66 -15.41
CA ASP A 250 -0.91 -4.72 -14.52
C ASP A 250 -1.19 -5.53 -13.26
N TRP A 251 -0.22 -6.31 -12.85
CA TRP A 251 -0.31 -7.09 -11.62
C TRP A 251 1.03 -7.15 -10.90
N PHE A 252 0.99 -7.37 -9.60
CA PHE A 252 2.17 -7.26 -8.77
C PHE A 252 2.26 -8.42 -7.79
N LEU A 253 3.49 -8.86 -7.53
CA LEU A 253 3.78 -9.93 -6.59
C LEU A 253 4.70 -9.40 -5.49
N PHE A 254 4.26 -9.47 -4.24
CA PHE A 254 4.96 -8.90 -3.10
C PHE A 254 5.29 -9.95 -2.05
N ALA A 255 6.42 -9.78 -1.40
CA ALA A 255 6.77 -10.47 -0.17
C ALA A 255 5.93 -9.94 1.02
N ALA A 256 6.18 -10.46 2.20
CA ALA A 256 5.55 -9.94 3.41
C ALA A 256 5.93 -8.46 3.69
N PRO A 257 5.04 -7.64 4.28
CA PRO A 257 5.27 -6.21 4.52
C PRO A 257 6.55 -5.86 5.27
N LYS A 258 7.08 -6.77 6.09
CA LYS A 258 8.35 -6.57 6.80
C LYS A 258 9.60 -6.94 5.97
N VAL A 259 9.42 -7.71 4.91
CA VAL A 259 10.52 -8.15 4.03
C VAL A 259 10.80 -7.11 2.96
N HIS A 260 9.76 -6.63 2.29
CA HIS A 260 9.92 -5.52 1.35
C HIS A 260 10.06 -4.19 2.09
N LYS A 261 10.59 -3.19 1.41
CA LYS A 261 10.91 -1.87 1.98
C LYS A 261 9.93 -0.78 1.54
N LEU A 262 8.65 -1.12 1.41
CA LEU A 262 7.57 -0.15 1.22
C LEU A 262 7.17 0.40 2.58
N ARG A 263 7.24 1.72 2.75
CA ARG A 263 7.01 2.42 4.01
C ARG A 263 5.86 3.39 3.91
N PHE A 264 5.08 3.42 4.97
CA PHE A 264 4.05 4.41 5.21
C PHE A 264 4.27 5.02 6.60
N TYR A 265 4.51 6.32 6.66
CA TYR A 265 4.73 7.02 7.92
C TYR A 265 3.57 7.97 8.20
N TRP A 266 2.87 7.73 9.29
CA TRP A 266 1.95 8.69 9.87
C TRP A 266 2.72 9.67 10.75
N ARG A 267 2.72 10.95 10.41
CA ARG A 267 3.14 12.02 11.30
C ARG A 267 1.99 12.43 12.19
N GLU A 268 0.81 12.61 11.59
CA GLU A 268 -0.42 12.94 12.28
C GLU A 268 -1.56 12.14 11.67
N LYS A 269 -2.21 11.32 12.52
CA LYS A 269 -3.39 10.57 12.08
C LYS A 269 -4.54 11.53 11.83
N PRO A 270 -5.48 11.20 10.93
CA PRO A 270 -6.63 12.03 10.65
C PRO A 270 -7.35 12.44 11.92
N ALA A 271 -7.50 13.74 12.11
CA ALA A 271 -8.18 14.36 13.22
C ALA A 271 -9.19 15.39 12.71
N THR A 272 -10.23 15.64 13.48
CA THR A 272 -11.27 16.61 13.16
C THR A 272 -11.32 17.69 14.22
N ASP A 273 -11.46 18.94 13.78
CA ASP A 273 -11.68 20.08 14.62
C ASP A 273 -12.94 20.85 14.23
N MET A 274 -13.53 21.51 15.20
CA MET A 274 -14.72 22.33 15.04
C MET A 274 -14.53 23.69 15.69
N PHE A 275 -14.89 24.73 14.94
CA PHE A 275 -14.81 26.11 15.41
C PHE A 275 -16.05 26.90 14.98
N THR A 276 -16.58 27.74 15.85
CA THR A 276 -17.69 28.66 15.52
C THR A 276 -17.12 30.04 15.17
N ASP A 277 -17.32 30.45 13.93
CA ASP A 277 -16.92 31.80 13.49
C ASP A 277 -17.77 32.85 14.17
N PHE A 278 -17.12 33.79 14.88
CA PHE A 278 -17.78 34.87 15.58
C PHE A 278 -18.48 35.84 14.62
N ARG A 279 -17.93 36.07 13.43
CA ARG A 279 -18.44 37.05 12.44
C ARG A 279 -19.69 36.54 11.73
N THR A 280 -19.67 35.33 11.25
CA THR A 280 -20.76 34.72 10.45
C THR A 280 -21.70 33.87 11.28
N LYS A 281 -21.31 33.52 12.53
CA LYS A 281 -22.02 32.59 13.39
C LYS A 281 -22.20 31.19 12.75
N GLY A 282 -21.47 30.91 11.69
CA GLY A 282 -21.37 29.59 11.08
C GLY A 282 -20.47 28.66 11.88
N VAL A 283 -20.69 27.36 11.77
CA VAL A 283 -19.84 26.32 12.33
C VAL A 283 -18.89 25.84 11.25
N MET A 284 -17.60 25.98 11.49
CA MET A 284 -16.54 25.45 10.63
C MET A 284 -16.10 24.11 11.15
N HIS A 285 -15.99 23.16 10.27
CA HIS A 285 -15.42 21.85 10.52
C HIS A 285 -14.18 21.70 9.67
N SER A 286 -13.17 21.04 10.21
CA SER A 286 -11.97 20.65 9.46
C SER A 286 -11.61 19.22 9.73
N ILE A 287 -10.98 18.59 8.74
CA ILE A 287 -10.29 17.31 8.85
C ILE A 287 -8.87 17.50 8.35
N THR A 288 -7.91 17.09 9.15
CA THR A 288 -6.48 17.20 8.81
C THR A 288 -5.74 15.92 9.13
N GLY A 289 -4.65 15.68 8.44
CA GLY A 289 -3.74 14.58 8.70
C GLY A 289 -2.43 14.80 7.94
N ALA A 290 -1.34 14.23 8.44
CA ALA A 290 -0.03 14.35 7.82
C ALA A 290 0.64 12.98 7.70
N PHE A 291 1.12 12.65 6.50
CA PHE A 291 1.77 11.38 6.24
C PHE A 291 2.75 11.45 5.07
N SER A 292 3.58 10.44 4.96
CA SER A 292 4.44 10.21 3.79
C SER A 292 4.44 8.74 3.40
N VAL A 293 4.57 8.49 2.11
CA VAL A 293 4.57 7.15 1.51
C VAL A 293 5.73 7.05 0.55
N GLY A 294 6.33 5.88 0.47
CA GLY A 294 7.40 5.61 -0.48
C GLY A 294 8.03 4.24 -0.30
N PHE A 295 9.16 4.06 -0.91
CA PHE A 295 9.95 2.83 -0.78
C PHE A 295 11.43 3.16 -0.59
N THR A 296 12.08 2.39 0.25
CA THR A 296 13.52 2.52 0.50
C THR A 296 14.29 1.70 -0.52
N ASP A 297 13.81 0.51 -0.84
CA ASP A 297 14.47 -0.45 -1.71
C ASP A 297 13.45 -1.22 -2.55
N PHE A 298 13.89 -1.78 -3.67
CA PHE A 298 13.07 -2.61 -4.57
C PHE A 298 12.91 -4.07 -4.09
N TYR A 299 13.44 -4.38 -2.92
CA TYR A 299 13.55 -5.73 -2.39
C TYR A 299 12.17 -6.40 -2.16
N GLY A 300 12.03 -7.65 -2.65
CA GLY A 300 10.81 -8.42 -2.41
C GLY A 300 9.55 -7.90 -3.11
N VAL A 301 9.68 -7.11 -4.17
CA VAL A 301 8.56 -6.62 -4.98
C VAL A 301 8.82 -6.85 -6.47
N LEU A 302 7.85 -7.43 -7.16
CA LEU A 302 7.91 -7.65 -8.60
C LEU A 302 6.63 -7.10 -9.23
N GLY A 303 6.79 -6.39 -10.34
CA GLY A 303 5.67 -5.86 -11.11
C GLY A 303 5.66 -6.39 -12.53
N SER A 304 4.45 -6.65 -13.04
CA SER A 304 4.22 -6.92 -14.46
C SER A 304 3.48 -5.76 -15.08
N GLN A 305 4.11 -5.15 -16.08
CA GLN A 305 3.49 -4.11 -16.90
C GLN A 305 3.11 -4.72 -18.25
N VAL A 306 1.82 -4.78 -18.50
CA VAL A 306 1.23 -5.37 -19.71
C VAL A 306 0.66 -4.26 -20.56
N SER A 307 1.30 -3.95 -21.68
CA SER A 307 0.86 -2.96 -22.65
C SER A 307 -0.26 -3.48 -23.57
#